data_2cb31fbc50ab140aed136fda35221335
#
_entry.id   2cb31fbc50ab140aed136fda35221335
#
_cell.length_a   1.000
_cell.length_b   1.000
_cell.length_c   1.000
_cell.angle_alpha   90.00
_cell.angle_beta   90.00
_cell.angle_gamma   90.00
#
_symmetry.space_group_name_H-M   'P 1'
#
loop_
_entity.id
_entity.type
_entity.pdbx_description
1 polymer ?
#
loop_
_entity_poly.entity_id
_entity_poly.type
_entity_poly.pdbx_seq_one_letter_code
_entity_poly.pdbx_strand_id
1 'polypeptide(L)'
;MLKQYGITVKEALSLGVVNRLNVVGGREGLGRVIKLVNVIEVPDIVDWVVEGEFLLTTGYSFREYPDLMEKLLPRLDEKGAAGLAIKPKRFIREIPEELIRCANEHNIPLLEVPFDLSFSEIIVPILGVIFNKQNKILQKLDRAHKKLMDIVLHGSSLKGLCNETAKLIGNLVAIVDMDGSIIHSGEGVDSKKIELFFSDSVNVRDEKLRFGNIREVRYSLEHSKGREKPLTMQAVKIPIVTDICQYGHIYAIYDNPVSETDVLILERAATIAALEFTKHKAIFEIEKNYYNEFLEILLSCDFENEEDIIKRGRIFDINLQNPTAVAIVNGNSINGMEEIHLPMKGINRQSAKEELLKAINSYRRGHKNLIASIKGTNIVVVAELNRDNTSEDLKNIVKDLSWYLKDIAGANNLKIGVGRPYQSVSKIGQSFHDARDALKICQLARAASVIHFEELGFYKIISEKNKEDLYKFVDDLLAPVFAYDKHKNGELIKTLETYYEVNRNLKITSEKMFAHYNTILYRIKKIEELTGAYLDNPEDALNMEIAVNILKLLGSDRK
;
A
#
# COMPACT_ATOMS: atom_id res chain seq x y z
N MET A 1 20.28 17.66 17.01
CA MET A 1 19.37 17.44 18.15
C MET A 1 19.62 18.32 19.38
N LEU A 2 20.83 18.75 19.68
CA LEU A 2 21.15 19.35 20.98
C LEU A 2 21.15 20.91 21.03
N LYS A 3 20.97 21.60 19.91
CA LYS A 3 20.99 23.09 19.89
C LYS A 3 19.78 23.77 20.56
N GLN A 4 18.64 23.10 20.71
CA GLN A 4 17.40 23.70 21.25
C GLN A 4 17.26 23.58 22.78
N TYR A 5 18.08 22.79 23.45
CA TYR A 5 17.90 22.45 24.87
C TYR A 5 18.70 23.31 25.84
N GLY A 6 19.32 24.38 25.36
CA GLY A 6 20.13 25.29 26.16
C GLY A 6 19.60 26.72 26.17
N ILE A 7 20.39 27.60 26.81
CA ILE A 7 20.22 29.05 26.75
C ILE A 7 21.53 29.68 26.26
N THR A 8 21.44 30.79 25.54
CA THR A 8 22.67 31.51 25.14
C THR A 8 23.34 32.13 26.36
N VAL A 9 24.67 32.34 26.28
CA VAL A 9 25.39 33.06 27.34
C VAL A 9 24.76 34.45 27.55
N LYS A 10 24.33 35.12 26.48
CA LYS A 10 23.61 36.39 26.52
C LYS A 10 22.29 36.29 27.31
N GLU A 11 21.49 35.24 27.08
CA GLU A 11 20.26 34.99 27.84
C GLU A 11 20.59 34.71 29.34
N ALA A 12 21.64 33.93 29.60
CA ALA A 12 22.08 33.61 30.96
C ALA A 12 22.45 34.88 31.73
N LEU A 13 23.14 35.84 31.11
CA LEU A 13 23.50 37.12 31.69
C LEU A 13 22.29 38.03 31.96
N SER A 14 21.10 37.72 31.48
CA SER A 14 19.87 38.43 31.85
C SER A 14 19.17 37.85 33.09
N LEU A 15 19.69 36.75 33.66
CA LEU A 15 19.04 36.07 34.79
C LEU A 15 19.48 36.67 36.13
N GLY A 16 18.58 37.20 36.91
CA GLY A 16 18.74 37.59 38.32
C GLY A 16 20.16 37.93 38.74
N VAL A 17 20.78 37.08 39.56
CA VAL A 17 22.14 37.29 40.08
C VAL A 17 23.24 37.09 39.04
N VAL A 18 22.97 36.33 37.94
CA VAL A 18 23.95 36.04 36.87
C VAL A 18 24.30 37.32 36.07
N ASN A 19 23.43 38.31 36.08
CA ASN A 19 23.67 39.61 35.43
C ASN A 19 24.86 40.40 36.05
N ARG A 20 25.28 39.99 37.26
CA ARG A 20 26.42 40.57 37.96
C ARG A 20 27.77 40.11 37.41
N LEU A 21 27.79 39.08 36.56
CA LEU A 21 29.03 38.61 35.90
C LEU A 21 29.43 39.68 34.87
N ASN A 22 30.74 40.03 34.91
CA ASN A 22 31.29 41.00 33.99
C ASN A 22 31.96 40.28 32.81
N VAL A 23 31.58 40.62 31.55
CA VAL A 23 32.20 40.10 30.34
C VAL A 23 33.50 40.83 30.08
N VAL A 24 34.61 40.15 30.27
CA VAL A 24 35.98 40.72 30.12
C VAL A 24 36.58 40.38 28.75
N GLY A 25 36.14 39.32 28.09
CA GLY A 25 36.62 38.92 26.75
C GLY A 25 35.57 38.11 25.98
N GLY A 26 35.79 37.91 24.67
CA GLY A 26 34.99 37.03 23.83
C GLY A 26 33.54 37.49 23.60
N ARG A 27 33.26 38.77 23.55
CA ARG A 27 31.89 39.33 23.44
C ARG A 27 31.11 38.85 22.23
N GLU A 28 31.77 38.60 21.11
CA GLU A 28 31.12 38.06 19.91
C GLU A 28 30.60 36.64 20.11
N GLY A 29 31.15 35.88 21.05
CA GLY A 29 30.74 34.54 21.42
C GLY A 29 29.52 34.46 22.35
N LEU A 30 28.90 35.55 22.78
CA LEU A 30 27.74 35.57 23.69
C LEU A 30 26.50 34.82 23.13
N GLY A 31 26.48 34.51 21.84
CA GLY A 31 25.49 33.65 21.19
C GLY A 31 25.72 32.16 21.41
N ARG A 32 26.82 31.71 21.99
CA ARG A 32 27.08 30.30 22.31
C ARG A 32 26.05 29.77 23.30
N VAL A 33 25.64 28.51 23.10
CA VAL A 33 24.53 27.92 23.87
C VAL A 33 25.07 27.14 25.05
N ILE A 34 24.59 27.46 26.25
CA ILE A 34 24.86 26.74 27.49
C ILE A 34 23.88 25.57 27.58
N LYS A 35 24.41 24.34 27.62
CA LYS A 35 23.65 23.09 27.81
C LYS A 35 23.87 22.51 29.22
N LEU A 36 25.05 22.74 29.78
CA LEU A 36 25.48 22.26 31.07
C LEU A 36 26.37 23.32 31.73
N VAL A 37 26.40 23.35 33.04
CA VAL A 37 27.30 24.18 33.84
C VAL A 37 28.14 23.29 34.76
N ASN A 38 29.45 23.49 34.73
CA ASN A 38 30.38 22.69 35.53
C ASN A 38 31.45 23.56 36.18
N VAL A 39 32.13 23.02 37.21
CA VAL A 39 33.21 23.70 37.93
C VAL A 39 34.52 22.99 37.62
N ILE A 40 35.55 23.79 37.26
CA ILE A 40 36.91 23.28 37.06
C ILE A 40 37.60 23.10 38.42
N GLU A 41 37.87 21.85 38.78
CA GLU A 41 38.59 21.47 40.01
C GLU A 41 40.00 20.96 39.72
N VAL A 42 40.24 20.42 38.50
CA VAL A 42 41.51 19.81 38.09
C VAL A 42 42.02 20.40 36.77
N PRO A 43 43.34 20.45 36.54
CA PRO A 43 43.92 21.07 35.35
C PRO A 43 43.62 20.32 34.04
N ASP A 44 43.38 19.01 34.09
CA ASP A 44 43.07 18.13 32.94
C ASP A 44 41.59 18.08 32.56
N ILE A 45 40.75 18.93 33.17
CA ILE A 45 39.29 19.00 32.92
C ILE A 45 38.93 19.10 31.45
N VAL A 46 39.79 19.72 30.63
CA VAL A 46 39.52 19.98 29.22
C VAL A 46 39.29 18.69 28.42
N ASP A 47 39.89 17.58 28.83
CA ASP A 47 39.71 16.29 28.17
C ASP A 47 38.29 15.76 28.34
N TRP A 48 37.59 16.19 29.36
CA TRP A 48 36.23 15.76 29.75
C TRP A 48 35.12 16.76 29.33
N VAL A 49 35.51 17.96 28.84
CA VAL A 49 34.56 18.97 28.44
C VAL A 49 33.74 18.49 27.26
N VAL A 50 32.43 18.72 27.34
CA VAL A 50 31.46 18.44 26.28
C VAL A 50 30.93 19.73 25.61
N GLU A 51 30.43 19.60 24.39
CA GLU A 51 29.89 20.72 23.64
C GLU A 51 28.74 21.43 24.39
N GLY A 52 28.83 22.74 24.52
CA GLY A 52 27.83 23.58 25.21
C GLY A 52 28.02 23.63 26.72
N GLU A 53 29.15 23.20 27.24
CA GLU A 53 29.46 23.30 28.68
C GLU A 53 29.95 24.72 29.03
N PHE A 54 29.34 25.32 30.06
CA PHE A 54 29.75 26.58 30.64
C PHE A 54 30.52 26.32 31.91
N LEU A 55 31.78 26.75 31.94
CA LEU A 55 32.74 26.39 32.97
C LEU A 55 32.94 27.51 33.98
N LEU A 56 33.02 27.15 35.24
CA LEU A 56 33.29 28.04 36.38
C LEU A 56 34.59 27.62 37.03
N THR A 57 35.46 28.58 37.37
CA THR A 57 36.69 28.28 38.08
C THR A 57 37.12 29.39 39.03
N THR A 58 37.83 29.04 40.10
CA THR A 58 38.52 29.99 40.99
C THR A 58 39.96 30.25 40.53
N GLY A 59 40.44 29.52 39.52
CA GLY A 59 41.83 29.52 39.08
C GLY A 59 42.76 28.70 39.98
N TYR A 60 42.24 27.97 40.98
CA TYR A 60 43.06 27.18 41.92
C TYR A 60 43.87 26.12 41.18
N SER A 61 43.26 25.40 40.28
CA SER A 61 43.88 24.32 39.51
C SER A 61 45.04 24.77 38.63
N PHE A 62 45.11 26.06 38.28
CA PHE A 62 46.15 26.61 37.42
C PHE A 62 47.24 27.37 38.18
N ARG A 63 47.17 27.41 39.55
CA ARG A 63 48.12 28.13 40.38
C ARG A 63 49.54 27.63 40.21
N GLU A 64 49.70 26.31 40.09
CA GLU A 64 51.01 25.65 39.95
C GLU A 64 51.45 25.47 38.49
N TYR A 65 50.51 25.67 37.52
CA TYR A 65 50.74 25.44 36.11
C TYR A 65 50.19 26.64 35.26
N PRO A 66 50.79 27.81 35.35
CA PRO A 66 50.29 29.02 34.59
C PRO A 66 50.19 28.78 33.09
N ASP A 67 51.15 28.07 32.50
CA ASP A 67 51.20 27.75 31.04
C ASP A 67 50.01 26.95 30.56
N LEU A 68 49.34 26.17 31.44
CA LEU A 68 48.10 25.44 31.08
C LEU A 68 46.91 26.39 30.93
N MET A 69 46.90 27.50 31.65
CA MET A 69 45.84 28.49 31.59
C MET A 69 45.82 29.20 30.25
N GLU A 70 46.97 29.46 29.64
CA GLU A 70 47.07 30.08 28.27
C GLU A 70 46.51 29.13 27.20
N LYS A 71 46.73 27.81 27.34
CA LYS A 71 46.26 26.79 26.41
C LYS A 71 44.82 26.37 26.65
N LEU A 72 44.18 26.82 27.72
CA LEU A 72 42.85 26.42 28.12
C LEU A 72 41.78 26.81 27.10
N LEU A 73 41.74 28.10 26.74
CA LEU A 73 40.69 28.62 25.84
C LEU A 73 40.70 28.00 24.46
N PRO A 74 41.86 27.86 23.76
CA PRO A 74 41.91 27.19 22.45
C PRO A 74 41.32 25.77 22.51
N ARG A 75 41.68 25.00 23.53
CA ARG A 75 41.20 23.63 23.74
C ARG A 75 39.70 23.58 24.08
N LEU A 76 39.20 24.58 24.85
CA LEU A 76 37.77 24.72 25.13
C LEU A 76 36.98 25.08 23.85
N ASP A 77 37.58 25.85 22.96
CA ASP A 77 36.98 26.17 21.66
C ASP A 77 36.86 24.92 20.78
N GLU A 78 37.92 24.15 20.65
CA GLU A 78 37.92 22.88 19.92
C GLU A 78 36.84 21.91 20.43
N LYS A 79 36.58 21.89 21.76
CA LYS A 79 35.53 21.10 22.39
C LYS A 79 34.13 21.73 22.28
N GLY A 80 34.02 22.95 21.78
CA GLY A 80 32.73 23.65 21.64
C GLY A 80 32.14 24.12 22.97
N ALA A 81 32.96 24.47 23.96
CA ALA A 81 32.51 25.02 25.24
C ALA A 81 31.70 26.31 25.02
N ALA A 82 30.71 26.56 25.90
CA ALA A 82 29.86 27.74 25.84
C ALA A 82 30.56 28.99 26.36
N GLY A 83 31.49 28.85 27.29
CA GLY A 83 32.22 29.96 27.89
C GLY A 83 32.93 29.56 29.19
N LEU A 84 33.72 30.49 29.69
CA LEU A 84 34.47 30.33 30.94
C LEU A 84 34.19 31.53 31.84
N ALA A 85 33.88 31.27 33.11
CA ALA A 85 33.76 32.31 34.12
C ALA A 85 34.79 32.06 35.25
N ILE A 86 35.56 33.08 35.55
CA ILE A 86 36.66 33.03 36.53
C ILE A 86 36.32 33.91 37.70
N LYS A 87 36.55 33.39 38.91
CA LYS A 87 36.42 34.12 40.18
C LYS A 87 37.81 34.53 40.67
N PRO A 88 38.27 35.79 40.37
CA PRO A 88 39.55 36.28 40.83
C PRO A 88 39.58 36.62 42.31
N LYS A 89 40.70 37.10 42.81
CA LYS A 89 40.97 37.56 44.19
C LYS A 89 41.07 36.46 45.25
N ARG A 90 40.82 35.18 44.92
CA ARG A 90 41.01 34.05 45.86
C ARG A 90 42.36 33.33 45.66
N PHE A 91 42.68 32.96 44.40
CA PHE A 91 43.88 32.25 44.03
C PHE A 91 44.67 32.94 42.91
N ILE A 92 44.00 33.72 42.06
CA ILE A 92 44.59 34.61 41.07
C ILE A 92 44.18 36.05 41.40
N ARG A 93 45.08 37.00 41.28
CA ARG A 93 44.80 38.42 41.60
C ARG A 93 43.82 39.03 40.60
N GLU A 94 44.08 38.86 39.35
CA GLU A 94 43.34 39.43 38.20
C GLU A 94 43.35 38.39 37.06
N ILE A 95 42.41 38.49 36.12
CA ILE A 95 42.38 37.70 34.91
C ILE A 95 43.50 38.18 34.00
N PRO A 96 44.42 37.32 33.54
CA PRO A 96 45.56 37.73 32.71
C PRO A 96 45.10 38.36 31.37
N GLU A 97 45.79 39.42 30.91
CA GLU A 97 45.48 40.09 29.64
C GLU A 97 45.62 39.14 28.44
N GLU A 98 46.59 38.21 28.50
CA GLU A 98 46.79 37.17 27.48
C GLU A 98 45.55 36.30 27.33
N LEU A 99 44.91 35.95 28.43
CA LEU A 99 43.67 35.15 28.44
C LEU A 99 42.50 35.93 27.85
N ILE A 100 42.43 37.26 28.15
CA ILE A 100 41.39 38.14 27.55
C ILE A 100 41.59 38.27 26.05
N ARG A 101 42.83 38.42 25.59
CA ARG A 101 43.15 38.46 24.17
C ARG A 101 42.77 37.16 23.48
N CYS A 102 43.18 36.01 24.06
CA CYS A 102 42.88 34.70 23.52
C CYS A 102 41.32 34.47 23.47
N ALA A 103 40.57 34.89 24.49
CA ALA A 103 39.12 34.85 24.50
C ALA A 103 38.50 35.61 23.34
N ASN A 104 39.03 36.78 23.00
CA ASN A 104 38.58 37.59 21.85
C ASN A 104 38.95 36.95 20.52
N GLU A 105 40.13 36.36 20.38
CA GLU A 105 40.58 35.67 19.16
C GLU A 105 39.70 34.44 18.84
N HIS A 106 39.35 33.68 19.85
CA HIS A 106 38.52 32.46 19.72
C HIS A 106 37.02 32.71 19.86
N ASN A 107 36.59 33.94 20.10
CA ASN A 107 35.16 34.26 20.38
C ASN A 107 34.54 33.35 21.46
N ILE A 108 35.27 33.11 22.55
CA ILE A 108 34.79 32.40 23.71
C ILE A 108 34.45 33.43 24.81
N PRO A 109 33.19 33.43 25.29
CA PRO A 109 32.82 34.31 26.40
C PRO A 109 33.69 34.04 27.64
N LEU A 110 34.47 35.04 28.04
CA LEU A 110 35.24 35.03 29.28
C LEU A 110 34.60 36.03 30.23
N LEU A 111 34.18 35.54 31.42
CA LEU A 111 33.48 36.31 32.38
C LEU A 111 34.21 36.38 33.71
N GLU A 112 34.16 37.51 34.35
CA GLU A 112 34.61 37.70 35.73
C GLU A 112 33.45 37.51 36.71
N VAL A 113 33.65 36.64 37.72
CA VAL A 113 32.70 36.39 38.79
C VAL A 113 33.01 37.29 39.99
N PRO A 114 32.09 38.15 40.49
CA PRO A 114 32.28 38.93 41.70
C PRO A 114 32.66 38.07 42.90
N PHE A 115 33.53 38.58 43.76
CA PHE A 115 34.05 37.83 44.89
C PHE A 115 32.99 37.34 45.89
N ASP A 116 31.93 38.12 46.09
CA ASP A 116 30.82 37.82 46.97
C ASP A 116 29.79 36.82 46.41
N LEU A 117 29.85 36.52 45.09
CA LEU A 117 28.92 35.63 44.43
C LEU A 117 29.43 34.15 44.47
N SER A 118 28.62 33.25 44.98
CA SER A 118 28.93 31.80 44.97
C SER A 118 28.65 31.16 43.62
N PHE A 119 29.31 30.06 43.28
CA PHE A 119 29.04 29.35 42.05
C PHE A 119 27.65 28.73 42.00
N SER A 120 27.10 28.33 43.14
CA SER A 120 25.73 27.83 43.22
C SER A 120 24.70 28.88 42.84
N GLU A 121 24.91 30.15 43.15
CA GLU A 121 24.02 31.25 42.76
C GLU A 121 24.05 31.54 41.26
N ILE A 122 25.09 31.08 40.53
CA ILE A 122 25.20 31.12 39.08
C ILE A 122 24.58 29.86 38.45
N ILE A 123 24.95 28.68 38.97
CA ILE A 123 24.55 27.37 38.45
C ILE A 123 23.03 27.19 38.52
N VAL A 124 22.43 27.43 39.70
CA VAL A 124 21.00 27.13 39.92
C VAL A 124 20.07 27.88 39.00
N PRO A 125 20.20 29.21 38.79
CA PRO A 125 19.34 29.92 37.85
C PRO A 125 19.50 29.48 36.40
N ILE A 126 20.72 29.23 35.95
CA ILE A 126 21.02 28.77 34.57
C ILE A 126 20.38 27.40 34.31
N LEU A 127 20.68 26.41 35.17
CA LEU A 127 20.09 25.09 35.07
C LEU A 127 18.57 25.11 35.22
N GLY A 128 18.04 25.95 36.13
CA GLY A 128 16.60 26.13 36.30
C GLY A 128 15.89 26.53 35.00
N VAL A 129 16.46 27.46 34.24
CA VAL A 129 15.88 27.88 32.94
C VAL A 129 16.03 26.78 31.90
N ILE A 130 17.15 26.10 31.87
CA ILE A 130 17.38 24.97 30.94
C ILE A 130 16.34 23.85 31.20
N PHE A 131 16.18 23.42 32.46
CA PHE A 131 15.19 22.40 32.84
C PHE A 131 13.76 22.84 32.55
N ASN A 132 13.43 24.12 32.80
CA ASN A 132 12.09 24.64 32.50
C ASN A 132 11.83 24.64 30.99
N LYS A 133 12.84 24.96 30.13
CA LYS A 133 12.68 24.86 28.67
C LYS A 133 12.44 23.40 28.25
N GLN A 134 13.23 22.45 28.78
CA GLN A 134 13.08 21.02 28.51
C GLN A 134 11.70 20.51 28.93
N ASN A 135 11.26 20.84 30.16
CA ASN A 135 9.96 20.44 30.66
C ASN A 135 8.80 20.98 29.82
N LYS A 136 8.88 22.23 29.33
CA LYS A 136 7.87 22.78 28.41
C LYS A 136 7.76 21.99 27.12
N ILE A 137 8.88 21.57 26.54
CA ILE A 137 8.91 20.74 25.32
C ILE A 137 8.28 19.38 25.59
N LEU A 138 8.69 18.70 26.70
CA LEU A 138 8.13 17.41 27.09
C LEU A 138 6.61 17.51 27.33
N GLN A 139 6.15 18.55 28.02
CA GLN A 139 4.70 18.79 28.21
C GLN A 139 3.96 19.04 26.89
N LYS A 140 4.55 19.78 25.93
CA LYS A 140 3.97 19.97 24.59
C LYS A 140 3.83 18.63 23.87
N LEU A 141 4.87 17.80 23.91
CA LEU A 141 4.87 16.47 23.27
C LEU A 141 3.88 15.51 23.94
N ASP A 142 3.77 15.51 25.26
CA ASP A 142 2.81 14.67 25.99
C ASP A 142 1.37 15.08 25.68
N ARG A 143 1.07 16.39 25.68
CA ARG A 143 -0.25 16.91 25.30
C ARG A 143 -0.59 16.57 23.85
N ALA A 144 0.38 16.69 22.92
CA ALA A 144 0.18 16.32 21.54
C ALA A 144 -0.12 14.83 21.41
N HIS A 145 0.68 13.98 22.08
CA HIS A 145 0.47 12.54 22.08
C HIS A 145 -0.91 12.14 22.59
N LYS A 146 -1.34 12.70 23.75
CA LYS A 146 -2.67 12.42 24.29
C LYS A 146 -3.77 12.80 23.31
N LYS A 147 -3.73 13.99 22.72
CA LYS A 147 -4.72 14.44 21.74
C LYS A 147 -4.78 13.54 20.51
N LEU A 148 -3.63 13.14 19.96
CA LEU A 148 -3.57 12.27 18.79
C LEU A 148 -4.07 10.85 19.11
N MET A 149 -3.76 10.32 20.30
CA MET A 149 -4.29 9.03 20.76
C MET A 149 -5.79 9.06 21.02
N ASP A 150 -6.31 10.11 21.62
CA ASP A 150 -7.75 10.27 21.89
C ASP A 150 -8.56 10.21 20.58
N ILE A 151 -8.05 10.79 19.50
CA ILE A 151 -8.69 10.75 18.18
C ILE A 151 -8.87 9.31 17.70
N VAL A 152 -7.83 8.48 17.83
CA VAL A 152 -7.85 7.08 17.37
C VAL A 152 -8.72 6.22 18.30
N LEU A 153 -8.65 6.41 19.61
CA LEU A 153 -9.43 5.65 20.61
C LEU A 153 -10.94 5.91 20.49
N HIS A 154 -11.34 7.13 20.12
CA HIS A 154 -12.76 7.50 19.94
C HIS A 154 -13.28 7.25 18.53
N GLY A 155 -12.58 6.46 17.72
CA GLY A 155 -13.05 6.02 16.39
C GLY A 155 -12.93 7.07 15.29
N SER A 156 -12.19 8.14 15.52
CA SER A 156 -11.90 9.12 14.47
C SER A 156 -10.87 8.54 13.48
N SER A 157 -11.13 8.72 12.19
CA SER A 157 -10.34 8.16 11.10
C SER A 157 -8.94 8.81 11.00
N LEU A 158 -8.08 8.24 10.15
CA LEU A 158 -6.81 8.85 9.73
C LEU A 158 -6.95 10.32 9.30
N LYS A 159 -8.13 10.70 8.78
CA LYS A 159 -8.47 12.09 8.48
C LYS A 159 -8.44 12.98 9.72
N GLY A 160 -9.02 12.50 10.83
CA GLY A 160 -8.98 13.21 12.13
C GLY A 160 -7.56 13.38 12.65
N LEU A 161 -6.72 12.34 12.47
CA LEU A 161 -5.30 12.39 12.83
C LEU A 161 -4.54 13.45 12.00
N CYS A 162 -4.76 13.51 10.68
CA CYS A 162 -4.20 14.55 9.82
C CYS A 162 -4.60 15.95 10.28
N ASN A 163 -5.89 16.15 10.54
CA ASN A 163 -6.44 17.46 10.95
C ASN A 163 -5.82 17.94 12.26
N GLU A 164 -5.77 17.10 13.28
CA GLU A 164 -5.21 17.50 14.57
C GLU A 164 -3.70 17.68 14.50
N THR A 165 -3.00 16.83 13.75
CA THR A 165 -1.55 17.02 13.52
C THR A 165 -1.28 18.35 12.84
N ALA A 166 -2.05 18.70 11.79
CA ALA A 166 -1.94 19.99 11.10
C ALA A 166 -2.14 21.19 12.07
N LYS A 167 -3.15 21.11 12.96
CA LYS A 167 -3.38 22.14 13.97
C LYS A 167 -2.23 22.26 14.98
N LEU A 168 -1.66 21.13 15.41
CA LEU A 168 -0.58 21.11 16.41
C LEU A 168 0.73 21.69 15.90
N ILE A 169 1.05 21.50 14.62
CA ILE A 169 2.29 21.99 14.00
C ILE A 169 2.11 23.28 13.19
N GLY A 170 0.86 23.69 12.90
CA GLY A 170 0.55 24.89 12.12
C GLY A 170 0.92 24.79 10.63
N ASN A 171 1.01 23.57 10.08
CA ASN A 171 1.39 23.29 8.70
C ASN A 171 0.42 22.27 8.07
N LEU A 172 0.41 22.19 6.73
CA LEU A 172 -0.37 21.20 6.01
C LEU A 172 0.16 19.78 6.25
N VAL A 173 -0.72 18.83 6.55
CA VAL A 173 -0.36 17.43 6.75
C VAL A 173 -1.14 16.55 5.80
N ALA A 174 -0.46 15.60 5.16
CA ALA A 174 -1.06 14.58 4.31
C ALA A 174 -0.50 13.20 4.65
N ILE A 175 -1.34 12.17 4.60
CA ILE A 175 -0.96 10.76 4.62
C ILE A 175 -1.08 10.22 3.21
N VAL A 176 -0.01 9.60 2.73
CA VAL A 176 0.16 9.11 1.38
C VAL A 176 0.56 7.64 1.44
N ASP A 177 0.01 6.81 0.56
CA ASP A 177 0.36 5.40 0.46
C ASP A 177 1.74 5.16 -0.15
N MET A 178 2.08 3.90 -0.39
CA MET A 178 3.36 3.52 -0.99
C MET A 178 3.45 3.89 -2.48
N ASP A 179 2.32 4.04 -3.15
CA ASP A 179 2.21 4.36 -4.58
C ASP A 179 2.20 5.87 -4.84
N GLY A 180 2.19 6.68 -3.76
CA GLY A 180 2.15 8.14 -3.85
C GLY A 180 0.74 8.74 -3.87
N SER A 181 -0.31 7.92 -3.72
CA SER A 181 -1.69 8.39 -3.68
C SER A 181 -2.05 8.96 -2.31
N ILE A 182 -2.76 10.08 -2.30
CA ILE A 182 -3.19 10.73 -1.05
C ILE A 182 -4.32 9.91 -0.44
N ILE A 183 -4.08 9.35 0.76
CA ILE A 183 -5.11 8.64 1.52
C ILE A 183 -5.98 9.66 2.26
N HIS A 184 -5.34 10.59 2.97
CA HIS A 184 -6.03 11.66 3.70
C HIS A 184 -5.16 12.92 3.77
N SER A 185 -5.84 14.08 3.85
CA SER A 185 -5.21 15.38 4.07
C SER A 185 -5.97 16.17 5.14
N GLY A 186 -5.25 17.07 5.84
CA GLY A 186 -5.83 17.96 6.84
C GLY A 186 -6.79 19.00 6.21
N GLU A 187 -7.91 19.27 6.88
CA GLU A 187 -8.87 20.30 6.48
C GLU A 187 -8.37 21.70 6.91
N GLY A 188 -8.68 22.71 6.11
CA GLY A 188 -8.59 24.12 6.53
C GLY A 188 -7.48 24.95 5.90
N VAL A 189 -6.57 24.40 5.10
CA VAL A 189 -5.59 25.19 4.36
C VAL A 189 -5.44 24.59 2.95
N ASP A 190 -5.88 25.37 1.95
CA ASP A 190 -5.58 25.22 0.53
C ASP A 190 -5.40 23.76 0.03
N SER A 191 -6.49 22.99 -0.03
CA SER A 191 -6.49 21.63 -0.60
C SER A 191 -5.84 21.58 -1.99
N LYS A 192 -5.89 22.70 -2.73
CA LYS A 192 -5.20 22.89 -4.00
C LYS A 192 -3.68 22.80 -3.87
N LYS A 193 -3.09 23.22 -2.74
CA LYS A 193 -1.64 23.08 -2.53
C LYS A 193 -1.21 21.63 -2.38
N ILE A 194 -2.04 20.81 -1.72
CA ILE A 194 -1.76 19.37 -1.54
C ILE A 194 -1.89 18.65 -2.88
N GLU A 195 -2.97 18.89 -3.62
CA GLU A 195 -3.17 18.31 -4.96
C GLU A 195 -2.03 18.72 -5.91
N LEU A 196 -1.61 19.99 -5.83
CA LEU A 196 -0.49 20.49 -6.63
C LEU A 196 0.84 19.84 -6.24
N PHE A 197 1.06 19.58 -4.94
CA PHE A 197 2.29 18.98 -4.42
C PHE A 197 2.46 17.52 -4.87
N PHE A 198 1.36 16.77 -5.02
CA PHE A 198 1.35 15.37 -5.45
C PHE A 198 0.97 15.18 -6.92
N SER A 199 0.89 16.25 -7.73
CA SER A 199 0.62 16.15 -9.15
C SER A 199 1.86 15.68 -9.94
N ASP A 200 1.65 14.97 -11.05
CA ASP A 200 2.73 14.47 -11.94
C ASP A 200 3.63 15.56 -12.52
N SER A 201 3.21 16.82 -12.41
CA SER A 201 3.98 17.99 -12.89
C SER A 201 5.06 18.48 -11.92
N VAL A 202 5.21 17.84 -10.76
CA VAL A 202 6.12 18.25 -9.70
C VAL A 202 7.37 17.38 -9.70
N ASN A 203 8.52 17.97 -9.96
CA ASN A 203 9.81 17.28 -9.89
C ASN A 203 10.45 17.43 -8.51
N VAL A 204 10.88 16.30 -7.91
CA VAL A 204 11.70 16.29 -6.69
C VAL A 204 13.07 16.87 -7.04
N ARG A 205 13.43 18.04 -6.48
CA ARG A 205 14.74 18.67 -6.71
C ARG A 205 15.82 18.19 -5.76
N ASP A 206 15.47 17.95 -4.51
CA ASP A 206 16.43 17.60 -3.48
C ASP A 206 15.74 16.84 -2.35
N GLU A 207 16.33 15.73 -1.92
CA GLU A 207 15.86 14.94 -0.78
C GLU A 207 17.04 14.73 0.17
N LYS A 208 17.00 15.41 1.33
CA LYS A 208 18.05 15.34 2.35
C LYS A 208 17.60 14.59 3.56
N LEU A 209 18.45 13.66 4.03
CA LEU A 209 18.25 13.02 5.31
C LEU A 209 18.42 14.08 6.42
N ARG A 210 17.37 14.26 7.24
CA ARG A 210 17.39 15.22 8.36
C ARG A 210 17.83 14.55 9.65
N PHE A 211 17.22 13.41 9.97
CA PHE A 211 17.54 12.62 11.15
C PHE A 211 16.86 11.22 11.06
N GLY A 212 17.60 10.14 11.35
CA GLY A 212 17.04 8.78 11.24
C GLY A 212 16.43 8.50 9.87
N ASN A 213 15.14 8.15 9.85
CA ASN A 213 14.38 7.89 8.62
C ASN A 213 13.60 9.12 8.11
N ILE A 214 13.82 10.30 8.70
CA ILE A 214 13.13 11.54 8.35
C ILE A 214 13.84 12.21 7.21
N ARG A 215 13.11 12.56 6.16
CA ARG A 215 13.64 13.24 4.97
C ARG A 215 13.01 14.60 4.79
N GLU A 216 13.82 15.57 4.48
CA GLU A 216 13.41 16.89 4.01
C GLU A 216 13.40 16.87 2.49
N VAL A 217 12.26 17.17 1.89
CA VAL A 217 12.06 17.07 0.45
C VAL A 217 11.73 18.44 -0.11
N ARG A 218 12.43 18.86 -1.18
CA ARG A 218 12.17 20.10 -1.90
C ARG A 218 11.61 19.78 -3.27
N TYR A 219 10.46 20.35 -3.55
CA TYR A 219 9.76 20.22 -4.81
C TYR A 219 9.80 21.53 -5.59
N SER A 220 9.93 21.46 -6.90
CA SER A 220 9.75 22.61 -7.77
C SER A 220 8.70 22.30 -8.82
N LEU A 221 7.75 23.19 -8.97
CA LEU A 221 6.80 23.20 -10.08
C LEU A 221 7.45 23.84 -11.30
N GLU A 222 7.62 23.06 -12.37
CA GLU A 222 7.96 23.58 -13.68
C GLU A 222 6.69 24.13 -14.36
N HIS A 223 6.69 25.43 -14.65
CA HIS A 223 5.72 26.14 -15.47
C HIS A 223 4.22 26.04 -15.10
N SER A 224 3.78 26.85 -14.18
CA SER A 224 2.43 27.40 -14.30
C SER A 224 2.47 28.62 -15.23
N LYS A 225 1.73 28.56 -16.35
CA LYS A 225 1.61 29.67 -17.33
C LYS A 225 1.34 30.99 -16.59
N GLY A 226 2.29 31.92 -16.64
CA GLY A 226 2.13 33.31 -16.19
C GLY A 226 2.87 33.73 -14.92
N ARG A 227 3.78 32.92 -14.33
CA ARG A 227 4.65 33.33 -13.21
C ARG A 227 6.12 33.27 -13.59
N GLU A 228 6.85 34.34 -13.36
CA GLU A 228 8.29 34.48 -13.69
C GLU A 228 9.22 33.64 -12.80
N LYS A 229 8.75 33.06 -11.69
CA LYS A 229 9.58 32.24 -10.78
C LYS A 229 8.90 30.90 -10.49
N PRO A 230 9.66 29.77 -10.49
CA PRO A 230 9.13 28.47 -10.11
C PRO A 230 8.67 28.49 -8.64
N LEU A 231 7.49 27.95 -8.37
CA LEU A 231 7.00 27.78 -7.00
C LEU A 231 7.79 26.64 -6.36
N THR A 232 8.58 26.94 -5.34
CA THR A 232 9.30 25.92 -4.57
C THR A 232 8.50 25.60 -3.31
N MET A 233 8.14 24.34 -3.13
CA MET A 233 7.49 23.85 -1.92
C MET A 233 8.46 22.96 -1.15
N GLN A 234 8.40 23.01 0.19
CA GLN A 234 9.21 22.20 1.07
C GLN A 234 8.31 21.31 1.93
N ALA A 235 8.75 20.09 2.18
CA ALA A 235 8.03 19.17 3.07
C ALA A 235 9.01 18.34 3.90
N VAL A 236 8.54 17.94 5.08
CA VAL A 236 9.14 16.86 5.86
C VAL A 236 8.36 15.59 5.57
N LYS A 237 9.07 14.53 5.19
CA LYS A 237 8.55 13.20 4.89
C LYS A 237 8.97 12.25 5.99
N ILE A 238 8.01 11.59 6.61
CA ILE A 238 8.23 10.61 7.68
C ILE A 238 7.55 9.31 7.28
N PRO A 239 8.25 8.16 7.30
CA PRO A 239 7.67 6.88 6.95
C PRO A 239 6.68 6.42 8.03
N ILE A 240 5.57 5.84 7.62
CA ILE A 240 4.61 5.15 8.48
C ILE A 240 4.96 3.67 8.45
N VAL A 241 5.68 3.21 9.48
CA VAL A 241 6.27 1.87 9.51
C VAL A 241 5.92 1.15 10.80
N THR A 242 5.84 -0.18 10.70
CA THR A 242 5.93 -1.13 11.81
C THR A 242 7.14 -2.02 11.59
N ASP A 243 7.47 -2.88 12.55
CA ASP A 243 8.56 -3.85 12.40
C ASP A 243 8.38 -4.81 11.21
N ILE A 244 7.14 -4.96 10.73
CA ILE A 244 6.77 -5.94 9.71
C ILE A 244 6.61 -5.30 8.33
N CYS A 245 6.05 -4.08 8.24
CA CYS A 245 5.73 -3.46 6.96
C CYS A 245 5.70 -1.93 7.03
N GLN A 246 5.87 -1.31 5.87
CA GLN A 246 5.66 0.11 5.63
C GLN A 246 4.30 0.31 4.96
N TYR A 247 3.50 1.24 5.49
CA TYR A 247 2.15 1.55 4.99
C TYR A 247 2.11 2.76 4.08
N GLY A 248 3.13 3.62 4.14
CA GLY A 248 3.19 4.86 3.40
C GLY A 248 4.01 5.91 4.12
N HIS A 249 3.65 7.17 3.94
CA HIS A 249 4.36 8.31 4.51
C HIS A 249 3.39 9.37 5.01
N ILE A 250 3.80 10.07 6.08
CA ILE A 250 3.19 11.34 6.49
C ILE A 250 4.06 12.48 5.98
N TYR A 251 3.42 13.44 5.33
CA TYR A 251 4.06 14.66 4.83
C TYR A 251 3.57 15.87 5.61
N ALA A 252 4.49 16.72 6.04
CA ALA A 252 4.17 18.08 6.48
C ALA A 252 4.72 19.06 5.45
N ILE A 253 3.82 19.71 4.70
CA ILE A 253 4.16 20.72 3.70
C ILE A 253 4.15 22.08 4.40
N TYR A 254 5.23 22.86 4.22
CA TYR A 254 5.40 24.08 4.99
C TYR A 254 5.96 25.25 4.17
N ASP A 255 5.51 26.45 4.55
CA ASP A 255 6.05 27.71 4.05
C ASP A 255 7.14 28.25 5.02
N ASN A 256 7.06 27.88 6.31
CA ASN A 256 8.03 28.22 7.37
C ASN A 256 8.77 26.95 7.85
N PRO A 257 10.05 27.04 8.24
CA PRO A 257 10.82 25.90 8.69
C PRO A 257 10.15 25.14 9.84
N VAL A 258 10.03 23.82 9.71
CA VAL A 258 9.48 22.95 10.74
C VAL A 258 10.48 22.86 11.91
N SER A 259 10.03 23.14 13.12
CA SER A 259 10.85 23.02 14.34
C SER A 259 11.16 21.54 14.64
N GLU A 260 12.22 21.29 15.45
CA GLU A 260 12.52 19.92 15.90
C GLU A 260 11.36 19.34 16.72
N THR A 261 10.66 20.17 17.51
CA THR A 261 9.48 19.73 18.26
C THR A 261 8.33 19.30 17.35
N ASP A 262 8.12 19.98 16.22
CA ASP A 262 7.08 19.64 15.26
C ASP A 262 7.41 18.34 14.53
N VAL A 263 8.70 18.09 14.26
CA VAL A 263 9.16 16.79 13.73
C VAL A 263 8.86 15.65 14.70
N LEU A 264 9.10 15.84 16.00
CA LEU A 264 8.76 14.84 17.01
C LEU A 264 7.25 14.59 17.12
N ILE A 265 6.42 15.62 16.93
CA ILE A 265 4.96 15.47 16.87
C ILE A 265 4.56 14.65 15.62
N LEU A 266 5.19 14.90 14.47
CA LEU A 266 4.95 14.14 13.24
C LEU A 266 5.37 12.68 13.37
N GLU A 267 6.50 12.37 14.03
CA GLU A 267 6.92 10.99 14.31
C GLU A 267 5.88 10.26 15.16
N ARG A 268 5.35 10.92 16.19
CA ARG A 268 4.27 10.34 17.00
C ARG A 268 3.00 10.14 16.18
N ALA A 269 2.65 11.08 15.31
CA ALA A 269 1.53 10.94 14.40
C ALA A 269 1.73 9.77 13.42
N ALA A 270 2.95 9.58 12.89
CA ALA A 270 3.29 8.45 12.02
C ALA A 270 3.17 7.10 12.76
N THR A 271 3.62 7.04 14.01
CA THR A 271 3.48 5.83 14.86
C THR A 271 2.01 5.51 15.11
N ILE A 272 1.19 6.53 15.43
CA ILE A 272 -0.25 6.36 15.65
C ILE A 272 -0.97 5.99 14.35
N ALA A 273 -0.57 6.56 13.21
CA ALA A 273 -1.08 6.17 11.89
C ALA A 273 -0.76 4.70 11.59
N ALA A 274 0.47 4.23 11.89
CA ALA A 274 0.87 2.84 11.71
C ALA A 274 0.00 1.89 12.55
N LEU A 275 -0.32 2.27 13.80
CA LEU A 275 -1.23 1.52 14.67
C LEU A 275 -2.65 1.42 14.05
N GLU A 276 -3.17 2.53 13.53
CA GLU A 276 -4.50 2.55 12.91
C GLU A 276 -4.54 1.72 11.62
N PHE A 277 -3.52 1.80 10.78
CA PHE A 277 -3.39 0.92 9.61
C PHE A 277 -3.33 -0.56 10.00
N THR A 278 -2.57 -0.90 11.06
CA THR A 278 -2.47 -2.28 11.56
C THR A 278 -3.80 -2.77 12.08
N LYS A 279 -4.53 -1.95 12.83
CA LYS A 279 -5.87 -2.24 13.33
C LYS A 279 -6.85 -2.48 12.17
N HIS A 280 -6.90 -1.59 11.17
CA HIS A 280 -7.74 -1.77 10.00
C HIS A 280 -7.40 -3.04 9.22
N LYS A 281 -6.11 -3.34 9.06
CA LYS A 281 -5.66 -4.59 8.43
C LYS A 281 -6.09 -5.81 9.22
N ALA A 282 -5.94 -5.79 10.55
CA ALA A 282 -6.37 -6.91 11.41
C ALA A 282 -7.89 -7.12 11.37
N ILE A 283 -8.68 -6.06 11.42
CA ILE A 283 -10.15 -6.14 11.28
C ILE A 283 -10.51 -6.74 9.91
N PHE A 284 -9.90 -6.24 8.84
CA PHE A 284 -10.12 -6.76 7.49
C PHE A 284 -9.77 -8.25 7.36
N GLU A 285 -8.65 -8.71 7.95
CA GLU A 285 -8.27 -10.12 7.95
C GLU A 285 -9.25 -10.98 8.76
N ILE A 286 -9.74 -10.50 9.90
CA ILE A 286 -10.75 -11.18 10.69
C ILE A 286 -12.06 -11.28 9.91
N GLU A 287 -12.55 -10.20 9.34
CA GLU A 287 -13.77 -10.19 8.51
C GLU A 287 -13.62 -11.12 7.32
N LYS A 288 -12.47 -11.11 6.64
CA LYS A 288 -12.17 -12.00 5.52
C LYS A 288 -12.18 -13.47 5.95
N ASN A 289 -11.61 -13.82 7.10
CA ASN A 289 -11.61 -15.18 7.61
C ASN A 289 -13.01 -15.63 7.99
N TYR A 290 -13.79 -14.79 8.66
CA TYR A 290 -15.20 -15.08 9.01
C TYR A 290 -16.06 -15.28 7.75
N TYR A 291 -15.79 -14.49 6.73
CA TYR A 291 -16.44 -14.59 5.43
C TYR A 291 -16.09 -15.89 4.71
N ASN A 292 -14.81 -16.25 4.71
CA ASN A 292 -14.33 -17.49 4.10
C ASN A 292 -14.91 -18.72 4.80
N GLU A 293 -14.92 -18.74 6.13
CA GLU A 293 -15.49 -19.82 6.92
C GLU A 293 -16.99 -19.99 6.63
N PHE A 294 -17.74 -18.89 6.63
CA PHE A 294 -19.17 -18.92 6.29
C PHE A 294 -19.40 -19.50 4.90
N LEU A 295 -18.66 -19.06 3.89
CA LEU A 295 -18.78 -19.58 2.53
C LEU A 295 -18.35 -21.03 2.41
N GLU A 296 -17.34 -21.48 3.14
CA GLU A 296 -16.96 -22.90 3.14
C GLU A 296 -18.07 -23.78 3.67
N ILE A 297 -18.65 -23.44 4.81
CA ILE A 297 -19.79 -24.15 5.39
C ILE A 297 -20.99 -24.13 4.43
N LEU A 298 -21.29 -22.98 3.82
CA LEU A 298 -22.39 -22.81 2.88
C LEU A 298 -22.22 -23.66 1.62
N LEU A 299 -21.02 -23.70 1.04
CA LEU A 299 -20.73 -24.43 -0.21
C LEU A 299 -20.52 -25.93 0.00
N SER A 300 -20.07 -26.37 1.17
CA SER A 300 -19.98 -27.78 1.52
C SER A 300 -21.33 -28.38 1.95
N CYS A 301 -22.31 -27.52 2.28
CA CYS A 301 -23.58 -27.90 2.90
C CYS A 301 -23.38 -28.67 4.22
N ASP A 302 -22.28 -28.40 4.93
CA ASP A 302 -21.94 -29.06 6.20
C ASP A 302 -22.52 -28.24 7.37
N PHE A 303 -23.85 -28.26 7.49
CA PHE A 303 -24.56 -27.60 8.57
C PHE A 303 -25.75 -28.46 9.00
N GLU A 304 -25.94 -28.59 10.31
CA GLU A 304 -27.02 -29.35 10.90
C GLU A 304 -28.37 -28.62 10.83
N ASN A 305 -28.35 -27.29 10.84
CA ASN A 305 -29.56 -26.46 10.88
C ASN A 305 -29.52 -25.35 9.81
N GLU A 306 -30.47 -25.43 8.85
CA GLU A 306 -30.62 -24.41 7.80
C GLU A 306 -30.95 -23.01 8.35
N GLU A 307 -31.70 -22.92 9.46
CA GLU A 307 -32.05 -21.61 10.04
C GLU A 307 -30.83 -20.84 10.53
N ASP A 308 -29.81 -21.53 11.06
CA ASP A 308 -28.60 -20.87 11.57
C ASP A 308 -27.74 -20.32 10.43
N ILE A 309 -27.66 -21.05 9.32
CA ILE A 309 -26.97 -20.57 8.11
C ILE A 309 -27.71 -19.36 7.49
N ILE A 310 -29.04 -19.40 7.46
CA ILE A 310 -29.88 -18.30 6.99
C ILE A 310 -29.65 -17.03 7.87
N LYS A 311 -29.60 -17.19 9.21
CA LYS A 311 -29.32 -16.11 10.15
C LYS A 311 -27.91 -15.52 9.91
N ARG A 312 -26.90 -16.38 9.73
CA ARG A 312 -25.52 -15.93 9.40
C ARG A 312 -25.46 -15.21 8.06
N GLY A 313 -26.21 -15.65 7.04
CA GLY A 313 -26.30 -14.97 5.76
C GLY A 313 -26.75 -13.52 5.88
N ARG A 314 -27.69 -13.22 6.78
CA ARG A 314 -28.16 -11.85 7.04
C ARG A 314 -27.09 -10.93 7.61
N ILE A 315 -26.10 -11.47 8.35
CA ILE A 315 -24.95 -10.68 8.85
C ILE A 315 -24.11 -10.18 7.67
N PHE A 316 -24.11 -10.92 6.57
CA PHE A 316 -23.37 -10.60 5.34
C PHE A 316 -24.24 -9.93 4.27
N ASP A 317 -25.42 -9.42 4.65
CA ASP A 317 -26.38 -8.76 3.75
C ASP A 317 -26.88 -9.64 2.59
N ILE A 318 -26.97 -10.97 2.79
CA ILE A 318 -27.54 -11.91 1.84
C ILE A 318 -28.74 -12.65 2.47
N ASN A 319 -29.86 -12.69 1.75
CA ASN A 319 -31.04 -13.41 2.19
C ASN A 319 -31.12 -14.81 1.54
N LEU A 320 -30.60 -15.81 2.24
CA LEU A 320 -30.58 -17.19 1.78
C LEU A 320 -31.98 -17.88 1.76
N GLN A 321 -33.06 -17.20 2.14
CA GLN A 321 -34.43 -17.66 1.93
C GLN A 321 -34.89 -17.44 0.49
N ASN A 322 -34.23 -16.58 -0.26
CA ASN A 322 -34.46 -16.38 -1.69
C ASN A 322 -33.65 -17.38 -2.52
N PRO A 323 -34.05 -17.64 -3.77
CA PRO A 323 -33.25 -18.46 -4.65
C PRO A 323 -31.83 -17.93 -4.74
N THR A 324 -30.85 -18.83 -4.72
CA THR A 324 -29.43 -18.47 -4.79
C THR A 324 -28.72 -19.27 -5.87
N ALA A 325 -27.73 -18.66 -6.51
CA ALA A 325 -26.86 -19.32 -7.47
C ALA A 325 -25.40 -19.00 -7.18
N VAL A 326 -24.52 -19.90 -7.62
CA VAL A 326 -23.06 -19.73 -7.49
C VAL A 326 -22.46 -19.45 -8.86
N ALA A 327 -21.60 -18.45 -8.94
CA ALA A 327 -20.73 -18.21 -10.07
C ALA A 327 -19.26 -18.34 -9.63
N ILE A 328 -18.42 -18.90 -10.49
CA ILE A 328 -16.99 -19.05 -10.23
C ILE A 328 -16.21 -18.26 -11.28
N VAL A 329 -15.45 -17.28 -10.84
CA VAL A 329 -14.58 -16.44 -11.67
C VAL A 329 -13.16 -16.99 -11.61
N ASN A 330 -12.53 -17.22 -12.78
CA ASN A 330 -11.15 -17.69 -12.82
C ASN A 330 -10.20 -16.55 -12.40
N GLY A 331 -9.48 -16.77 -11.29
CA GLY A 331 -8.51 -15.81 -10.76
C GLY A 331 -7.24 -15.63 -11.60
N ASN A 332 -6.99 -16.49 -12.59
CA ASN A 332 -5.83 -16.37 -13.50
C ASN A 332 -6.11 -15.47 -14.73
N SER A 333 -7.30 -14.88 -14.80
CA SER A 333 -7.76 -14.10 -15.97
C SER A 333 -7.03 -12.77 -16.16
N ILE A 334 -6.16 -12.36 -15.24
CA ILE A 334 -5.37 -11.11 -15.32
C ILE A 334 -4.04 -11.31 -16.06
N ASN A 335 -3.70 -12.52 -16.49
CA ASN A 335 -2.42 -12.82 -17.15
C ASN A 335 -2.22 -12.18 -18.56
N GLY A 336 -3.04 -11.20 -18.95
CA GLY A 336 -2.75 -10.34 -20.10
C GLY A 336 -1.65 -9.29 -19.87
N MET A 337 -1.11 -9.19 -18.66
CA MET A 337 0.01 -8.28 -18.33
C MET A 337 1.41 -8.86 -18.58
N GLU A 338 1.54 -10.10 -19.09
CA GLU A 338 2.86 -10.66 -19.42
C GLU A 338 3.53 -10.04 -20.67
N GLU A 339 2.83 -9.21 -21.45
CA GLU A 339 3.38 -8.60 -22.68
C GLU A 339 3.49 -7.05 -22.66
N ILE A 340 3.11 -6.37 -21.60
CA ILE A 340 3.40 -4.95 -21.48
C ILE A 340 4.67 -4.80 -20.64
N HIS A 341 5.78 -4.49 -21.32
CA HIS A 341 7.07 -4.10 -20.75
C HIS A 341 6.93 -2.83 -19.90
N LEU A 342 6.36 -2.95 -18.70
CA LEU A 342 6.58 -2.01 -17.61
C LEU A 342 7.48 -2.70 -16.58
N PRO A 343 8.59 -2.06 -16.16
CA PRO A 343 9.52 -2.66 -15.22
C PRO A 343 8.99 -2.57 -13.79
N MET A 344 7.86 -3.22 -13.50
CA MET A 344 7.40 -3.47 -12.13
C MET A 344 7.62 -4.93 -11.78
N LYS A 345 8.81 -5.21 -11.27
CA LYS A 345 9.13 -6.45 -10.57
C LYS A 345 8.19 -6.59 -9.37
N GLY A 346 7.28 -7.59 -9.38
CA GLY A 346 6.68 -8.10 -8.16
C GLY A 346 5.16 -8.13 -8.03
N ILE A 347 4.36 -8.10 -9.11
CA ILE A 347 2.93 -8.42 -8.96
C ILE A 347 2.81 -9.94 -8.80
N ASN A 348 2.71 -10.36 -7.55
CA ASN A 348 2.48 -11.74 -7.17
C ASN A 348 1.07 -12.14 -7.63
N ARG A 349 0.86 -13.38 -8.15
CA ARG A 349 -0.45 -13.93 -8.54
C ARG A 349 -1.54 -13.78 -7.46
N GLN A 350 -1.13 -13.61 -6.22
CA GLN A 350 -2.01 -13.35 -5.08
C GLN A 350 -2.59 -11.93 -5.09
N SER A 351 -1.80 -10.95 -5.53
CA SER A 351 -2.21 -9.55 -5.66
C SER A 351 -3.34 -9.37 -6.71
N ALA A 352 -3.24 -10.06 -7.83
CA ALA A 352 -4.24 -10.00 -8.90
C ALA A 352 -5.63 -10.54 -8.47
N LYS A 353 -5.66 -11.62 -7.68
CA LYS A 353 -6.91 -12.17 -7.12
C LYS A 353 -7.54 -11.23 -6.10
N GLU A 354 -6.69 -10.60 -5.28
CA GLU A 354 -7.14 -9.63 -4.29
C GLU A 354 -7.72 -8.38 -4.94
N GLU A 355 -7.15 -7.94 -6.06
CA GLU A 355 -7.70 -6.85 -6.86
C GLU A 355 -9.05 -7.20 -7.49
N LEU A 356 -9.20 -8.40 -8.07
CA LEU A 356 -10.50 -8.88 -8.55
C LEU A 356 -11.52 -8.97 -7.43
N LEU A 357 -11.14 -9.48 -6.26
CA LEU A 357 -12.03 -9.56 -5.11
C LEU A 357 -12.43 -8.15 -4.62
N LYS A 358 -11.50 -7.20 -4.59
CA LYS A 358 -11.79 -5.79 -4.27
C LYS A 358 -12.78 -5.19 -5.27
N ALA A 359 -12.60 -5.45 -6.57
CA ALA A 359 -13.51 -5.01 -7.60
C ALA A 359 -14.92 -5.62 -7.42
N ILE A 360 -15.04 -6.92 -7.16
CA ILE A 360 -16.32 -7.57 -6.87
C ILE A 360 -16.97 -7.00 -5.60
N ASN A 361 -16.20 -6.75 -4.56
CA ASN A 361 -16.72 -6.13 -3.33
C ASN A 361 -17.13 -4.66 -3.52
N SER A 362 -16.50 -3.95 -4.47
CA SER A 362 -16.91 -2.60 -4.84
C SER A 362 -18.23 -2.63 -5.64
N TYR A 363 -18.37 -3.56 -6.56
CA TYR A 363 -19.62 -3.83 -7.26
C TYR A 363 -20.76 -4.17 -6.28
N ARG A 364 -20.51 -5.00 -5.26
CA ARG A 364 -21.44 -5.36 -4.18
C ARG A 364 -21.99 -4.13 -3.45
N ARG A 365 -21.21 -3.08 -3.22
CA ARG A 365 -21.66 -1.87 -2.51
C ARG A 365 -22.82 -1.15 -3.21
N GLY A 366 -22.94 -1.32 -4.53
CA GLY A 366 -24.06 -0.84 -5.33
C GLY A 366 -25.20 -1.86 -5.49
N HIS A 367 -24.91 -3.17 -5.33
CA HIS A 367 -25.82 -4.29 -5.57
C HIS A 367 -25.73 -5.26 -4.37
N LYS A 368 -26.59 -5.10 -3.37
CA LYS A 368 -26.50 -5.78 -2.06
C LYS A 368 -26.67 -7.30 -2.07
N ASN A 369 -26.96 -7.92 -3.20
CA ASN A 369 -27.46 -9.28 -3.28
C ASN A 369 -26.38 -10.32 -3.61
N LEU A 370 -25.09 -10.05 -3.36
CA LEU A 370 -24.03 -11.02 -3.62
C LEU A 370 -22.92 -11.02 -2.56
N ILE A 371 -22.30 -12.18 -2.39
CA ILE A 371 -21.13 -12.37 -1.54
C ILE A 371 -20.03 -13.07 -2.35
N ALA A 372 -18.77 -12.74 -2.10
CA ALA A 372 -17.65 -13.31 -2.84
C ALA A 372 -16.45 -13.62 -1.96
N SER A 373 -15.73 -14.71 -2.24
CA SER A 373 -14.51 -15.10 -1.56
C SER A 373 -13.55 -15.82 -2.50
N ILE A 374 -12.26 -15.81 -2.13
CA ILE A 374 -11.23 -16.57 -2.82
C ILE A 374 -11.24 -18.00 -2.33
N LYS A 375 -11.40 -18.97 -3.26
CA LYS A 375 -11.26 -20.41 -2.99
C LYS A 375 -10.22 -20.99 -3.95
N GLY A 376 -9.03 -21.27 -3.42
CA GLY A 376 -7.90 -21.75 -4.22
C GLY A 376 -7.45 -20.73 -5.29
N THR A 377 -7.55 -21.10 -6.56
CA THR A 377 -7.18 -20.24 -7.70
C THR A 377 -8.31 -19.37 -8.21
N ASN A 378 -9.54 -19.55 -7.73
CA ASN A 378 -10.74 -18.91 -8.25
C ASN A 378 -11.41 -18.03 -7.19
N ILE A 379 -12.29 -17.15 -7.66
CA ILE A 379 -13.18 -16.38 -6.79
C ILE A 379 -14.58 -17.00 -6.94
N VAL A 380 -15.17 -17.35 -5.82
CA VAL A 380 -16.54 -17.87 -5.74
C VAL A 380 -17.46 -16.72 -5.38
N VAL A 381 -18.52 -16.54 -6.15
CA VAL A 381 -19.56 -15.53 -5.95
C VAL A 381 -20.87 -16.27 -5.70
N VAL A 382 -21.54 -15.99 -4.60
CA VAL A 382 -22.91 -16.44 -4.31
C VAL A 382 -23.84 -15.25 -4.49
N ALA A 383 -24.79 -15.39 -5.38
CA ALA A 383 -25.77 -14.35 -5.69
C ALA A 383 -27.17 -14.74 -5.20
N GLU A 384 -27.83 -13.85 -4.49
CA GLU A 384 -29.24 -13.90 -4.16
C GLU A 384 -30.04 -13.42 -5.38
N LEU A 385 -31.14 -14.12 -5.70
CA LEU A 385 -31.92 -13.88 -6.91
C LEU A 385 -33.36 -13.53 -6.56
N ASN A 386 -34.01 -12.82 -7.47
CA ASN A 386 -35.41 -12.50 -7.35
C ASN A 386 -36.26 -13.77 -7.60
N ARG A 387 -37.28 -14.00 -6.76
CA ARG A 387 -38.16 -15.17 -6.85
C ARG A 387 -38.97 -15.23 -8.12
N ASP A 388 -39.37 -14.08 -8.63
CA ASP A 388 -40.32 -13.98 -9.76
C ASP A 388 -39.60 -14.18 -11.11
N ASN A 389 -38.29 -13.96 -11.19
CA ASN A 389 -37.53 -13.96 -12.46
C ASN A 389 -36.11 -14.47 -12.33
N THR A 390 -35.93 -15.62 -11.67
CA THR A 390 -34.65 -16.15 -11.20
C THR A 390 -33.60 -16.32 -12.30
N SER A 391 -33.97 -16.87 -13.47
CA SER A 391 -33.00 -17.14 -14.56
C SER A 391 -32.56 -15.86 -15.26
N GLU A 392 -33.46 -14.90 -15.47
CA GLU A 392 -33.13 -13.63 -16.11
C GLU A 392 -32.33 -12.74 -15.19
N ASP A 393 -32.68 -12.70 -13.91
CA ASP A 393 -31.95 -11.96 -12.87
C ASP A 393 -30.50 -12.46 -12.76
N LEU A 394 -30.29 -13.79 -12.72
CA LEU A 394 -28.97 -14.40 -12.73
C LEU A 394 -28.14 -14.00 -13.96
N LYS A 395 -28.75 -14.02 -15.16
CA LYS A 395 -28.09 -13.63 -16.40
C LYS A 395 -27.67 -12.16 -16.37
N ASN A 396 -28.53 -11.30 -15.86
CA ASN A 396 -28.26 -9.86 -15.75
C ASN A 396 -27.12 -9.59 -14.74
N ILE A 397 -27.18 -10.16 -13.54
CA ILE A 397 -26.13 -10.03 -12.52
C ILE A 397 -24.76 -10.46 -13.08
N VAL A 398 -24.71 -11.63 -13.72
CA VAL A 398 -23.45 -12.17 -14.25
C VAL A 398 -22.93 -11.33 -15.43
N LYS A 399 -23.81 -10.86 -16.31
CA LYS A 399 -23.46 -9.98 -17.43
C LYS A 399 -22.87 -8.66 -16.93
N ASP A 400 -23.53 -8.02 -15.97
CA ASP A 400 -23.11 -6.76 -15.40
C ASP A 400 -21.78 -6.91 -14.63
N LEU A 401 -21.66 -7.97 -13.84
CA LEU A 401 -20.41 -8.31 -13.14
C LEU A 401 -19.27 -8.55 -14.14
N SER A 402 -19.51 -9.31 -15.20
CA SER A 402 -18.51 -9.58 -16.24
C SER A 402 -18.06 -8.29 -16.94
N TRP A 403 -19.00 -7.39 -17.25
CA TRP A 403 -18.69 -6.09 -17.87
C TRP A 403 -17.87 -5.22 -16.91
N TYR A 404 -18.30 -5.11 -15.65
CA TYR A 404 -17.63 -4.34 -14.62
C TYR A 404 -16.19 -4.82 -14.38
N LEU A 405 -15.97 -6.13 -14.32
CA LEU A 405 -14.63 -6.70 -14.14
C LEU A 405 -13.71 -6.49 -15.34
N LYS A 406 -14.26 -6.47 -16.56
CA LYS A 406 -13.49 -6.15 -17.78
C LYS A 406 -13.10 -4.68 -17.83
N ASP A 407 -14.01 -3.79 -17.49
CA ASP A 407 -13.81 -2.35 -17.58
C ASP A 407 -12.84 -1.83 -16.49
N ILE A 408 -13.05 -2.21 -15.22
CA ILE A 408 -12.30 -1.67 -14.08
C ILE A 408 -11.01 -2.45 -13.79
N ALA A 409 -11.05 -3.79 -13.89
CA ALA A 409 -9.91 -4.63 -13.56
C ALA A 409 -9.04 -5.00 -14.78
N GLY A 410 -9.39 -4.56 -16.00
CA GLY A 410 -8.66 -4.88 -17.23
C GLY A 410 -8.63 -6.40 -17.53
N ALA A 411 -9.61 -7.16 -17.02
CA ALA A 411 -9.62 -8.62 -17.07
C ALA A 411 -10.08 -9.13 -18.46
N ASN A 412 -9.27 -8.95 -19.48
CA ASN A 412 -9.61 -9.29 -20.86
C ASN A 412 -9.84 -10.79 -21.11
N ASN A 413 -9.19 -11.67 -20.32
CA ASN A 413 -9.32 -13.13 -20.43
C ASN A 413 -10.25 -13.72 -19.35
N LEU A 414 -11.27 -12.98 -18.95
CA LEU A 414 -12.20 -13.40 -17.90
C LEU A 414 -12.95 -14.68 -18.30
N LYS A 415 -12.93 -15.69 -17.45
CA LYS A 415 -13.70 -16.92 -17.58
C LYS A 415 -14.59 -17.09 -16.36
N ILE A 416 -15.89 -17.25 -16.59
CA ILE A 416 -16.90 -17.39 -15.54
C ILE A 416 -17.75 -18.62 -15.83
N GLY A 417 -17.83 -19.52 -14.86
CA GLY A 417 -18.78 -20.63 -14.85
C GLY A 417 -19.94 -20.31 -13.91
N VAL A 418 -21.17 -20.52 -14.32
CA VAL A 418 -22.37 -20.17 -13.59
C VAL A 418 -23.20 -21.42 -13.34
N GLY A 419 -23.50 -21.69 -12.05
CA GLY A 419 -24.34 -22.80 -11.62
C GLY A 419 -25.82 -22.49 -11.72
N ARG A 420 -26.65 -23.53 -11.59
CA ARG A 420 -28.10 -23.37 -11.54
C ARG A 420 -28.55 -22.69 -10.24
N PRO A 421 -29.61 -21.91 -10.30
CA PRO A 421 -30.25 -21.36 -9.11
C PRO A 421 -31.02 -22.45 -8.36
N TYR A 422 -30.95 -22.41 -7.02
CA TYR A 422 -31.71 -23.29 -6.13
C TYR A 422 -32.41 -22.48 -5.05
N GLN A 423 -33.61 -22.94 -4.64
CA GLN A 423 -34.38 -22.30 -3.58
C GLN A 423 -33.95 -22.73 -2.18
N SER A 424 -33.46 -23.97 -2.04
CA SER A 424 -33.02 -24.48 -0.75
C SER A 424 -31.53 -24.19 -0.53
N VAL A 425 -31.21 -23.72 0.64
CA VAL A 425 -29.85 -23.47 1.12
C VAL A 425 -29.00 -24.76 1.06
N SER A 426 -29.61 -25.92 1.38
CA SER A 426 -28.95 -27.24 1.31
C SER A 426 -28.50 -27.65 -0.12
N LYS A 427 -28.99 -26.96 -1.14
CA LYS A 427 -28.62 -27.21 -2.55
C LYS A 427 -27.61 -26.20 -3.13
N ILE A 428 -27.11 -25.25 -2.35
CA ILE A 428 -26.11 -24.30 -2.81
C ILE A 428 -24.81 -24.99 -3.21
N GLY A 429 -24.43 -26.06 -2.51
CA GLY A 429 -23.30 -26.92 -2.90
C GLY A 429 -23.46 -27.53 -4.29
N GLN A 430 -24.70 -27.88 -4.70
CA GLN A 430 -24.95 -28.33 -6.08
C GLN A 430 -24.71 -27.20 -7.09
N SER A 431 -25.18 -25.98 -6.78
CA SER A 431 -24.91 -24.81 -7.62
C SER A 431 -23.40 -24.55 -7.78
N PHE A 432 -22.65 -24.74 -6.71
CA PHE A 432 -21.17 -24.63 -6.76
C PHE A 432 -20.55 -25.71 -7.66
N HIS A 433 -21.00 -26.95 -7.60
CA HIS A 433 -20.54 -28.02 -8.50
C HIS A 433 -20.91 -27.72 -9.94
N ASP A 434 -22.15 -27.30 -10.21
CA ASP A 434 -22.59 -26.87 -11.53
C ASP A 434 -21.71 -25.74 -12.08
N ALA A 435 -21.41 -24.72 -11.26
CA ALA A 435 -20.57 -23.59 -11.65
C ALA A 435 -19.11 -24.04 -11.97
N ARG A 436 -18.59 -24.99 -11.21
CA ARG A 436 -17.25 -25.56 -11.43
C ARG A 436 -17.17 -26.29 -12.75
N ASP A 437 -18.17 -27.07 -13.09
CA ASP A 437 -18.22 -27.83 -14.35
C ASP A 437 -18.41 -26.87 -15.54
N ALA A 438 -19.27 -25.85 -15.40
CA ALA A 438 -19.40 -24.79 -16.38
C ALA A 438 -18.08 -24.04 -16.60
N LEU A 439 -17.32 -23.75 -15.53
CA LEU A 439 -16.02 -23.09 -15.64
C LEU A 439 -14.99 -23.96 -16.37
N LYS A 440 -14.94 -25.26 -16.10
CA LYS A 440 -14.04 -26.19 -16.82
C LYS A 440 -14.30 -26.13 -18.32
N ILE A 441 -15.56 -26.19 -18.73
CA ILE A 441 -15.92 -26.07 -20.15
C ILE A 441 -15.59 -24.67 -20.69
N CYS A 442 -15.84 -23.61 -19.94
CA CYS A 442 -15.48 -22.25 -20.30
C CYS A 442 -13.97 -22.07 -20.50
N GLN A 443 -13.14 -22.76 -19.74
CA GLN A 443 -11.67 -22.74 -19.88
C GLN A 443 -11.20 -23.49 -21.12
N LEU A 444 -11.88 -24.55 -21.52
CA LEU A 444 -11.62 -25.29 -22.75
C LEU A 444 -12.08 -24.49 -23.98
N ALA A 445 -13.22 -23.81 -23.89
CA ALA A 445 -13.78 -23.00 -24.97
C ALA A 445 -13.02 -21.68 -25.14
N ARG A 446 -12.37 -21.48 -26.30
CA ARG A 446 -11.58 -20.26 -26.58
C ARG A 446 -12.43 -18.98 -26.65
N ALA A 447 -13.61 -19.06 -27.24
CA ALA A 447 -14.45 -17.88 -27.54
C ALA A 447 -15.38 -17.44 -26.38
N ALA A 448 -15.76 -18.35 -25.48
CA ALA A 448 -16.70 -18.05 -24.42
C ALA A 448 -16.00 -17.46 -23.18
N SER A 449 -16.50 -16.35 -22.67
CA SER A 449 -16.06 -15.75 -21.40
C SER A 449 -16.98 -16.09 -20.23
N VAL A 450 -18.24 -16.42 -20.50
CA VAL A 450 -19.24 -16.84 -19.50
C VAL A 450 -19.98 -18.05 -20.04
N ILE A 451 -20.16 -19.08 -19.21
CA ILE A 451 -20.98 -20.26 -19.53
C ILE A 451 -21.91 -20.54 -18.36
N HIS A 452 -23.19 -20.65 -18.63
CA HIS A 452 -24.22 -21.12 -17.69
C HIS A 452 -24.35 -22.65 -17.77
N PHE A 453 -24.40 -23.32 -16.61
CA PHE A 453 -24.50 -24.78 -16.57
C PHE A 453 -25.73 -25.33 -17.31
N GLU A 454 -26.85 -24.57 -17.32
CA GLU A 454 -28.07 -24.94 -18.06
C GLU A 454 -27.81 -25.06 -19.58
N GLU A 455 -26.89 -24.26 -20.10
CA GLU A 455 -26.57 -24.15 -21.52
C GLU A 455 -25.58 -25.25 -21.99
N LEU A 456 -24.99 -26.01 -21.07
CA LEU A 456 -23.96 -27.01 -21.40
C LEU A 456 -24.47 -28.16 -22.26
N GLY A 457 -25.77 -28.52 -22.18
CA GLY A 457 -26.28 -29.66 -22.94
C GLY A 457 -25.45 -30.94 -22.70
N PHE A 458 -24.97 -31.56 -23.77
CA PHE A 458 -24.16 -32.77 -23.69
C PHE A 458 -22.77 -32.52 -23.09
N TYR A 459 -22.24 -31.29 -23.11
CA TYR A 459 -20.96 -30.95 -22.49
C TYR A 459 -20.93 -31.22 -20.98
N LYS A 460 -22.08 -31.39 -20.32
CA LYS A 460 -22.16 -31.86 -18.93
C LYS A 460 -21.50 -33.23 -18.74
N ILE A 461 -21.66 -34.10 -19.73
CA ILE A 461 -21.10 -35.48 -19.67
C ILE A 461 -19.60 -35.45 -19.83
N ILE A 462 -19.07 -34.52 -20.63
CA ILE A 462 -17.65 -34.42 -20.90
C ILE A 462 -16.89 -33.51 -19.90
N SER A 463 -17.59 -32.76 -19.07
CA SER A 463 -16.97 -31.90 -18.05
C SER A 463 -16.16 -32.67 -17.00
N GLU A 464 -16.47 -33.97 -16.80
CA GLU A 464 -15.77 -34.87 -15.90
C GLU A 464 -14.46 -35.42 -16.52
N LYS A 465 -14.28 -35.34 -17.84
CA LYS A 465 -13.13 -35.87 -18.56
C LYS A 465 -11.98 -34.86 -18.56
N ASN A 466 -10.74 -35.36 -18.51
CA ASN A 466 -9.58 -34.54 -18.68
C ASN A 466 -9.33 -34.18 -20.15
N LYS A 467 -8.51 -33.20 -20.42
CA LYS A 467 -8.22 -32.70 -21.77
C LYS A 467 -7.54 -33.78 -22.65
N GLU A 468 -6.73 -34.64 -22.05
CA GLU A 468 -6.01 -35.69 -22.75
C GLU A 468 -6.95 -36.80 -23.25
N ASP A 469 -7.93 -37.20 -22.43
CA ASP A 469 -8.95 -38.17 -22.83
C ASP A 469 -9.83 -37.65 -23.97
N LEU A 470 -10.14 -36.35 -23.96
CA LEU A 470 -10.90 -35.69 -25.03
C LEU A 470 -10.09 -35.68 -26.35
N TYR A 471 -8.82 -35.33 -26.27
CA TYR A 471 -7.96 -35.39 -27.45
C TYR A 471 -7.83 -36.84 -27.98
N LYS A 472 -7.66 -37.80 -27.08
CA LYS A 472 -7.57 -39.21 -27.47
C LYS A 472 -8.82 -39.67 -28.22
N PHE A 473 -10.00 -39.35 -27.71
CA PHE A 473 -11.29 -39.68 -28.37
C PHE A 473 -11.38 -39.06 -29.79
N VAL A 474 -10.98 -37.80 -29.92
CA VAL A 474 -10.96 -37.13 -31.23
C VAL A 474 -9.91 -37.80 -32.18
N ASP A 475 -8.75 -38.16 -31.64
CA ASP A 475 -7.69 -38.81 -32.42
C ASP A 475 -8.08 -40.20 -32.90
N ASP A 476 -8.69 -41.00 -32.06
CA ASP A 476 -9.13 -42.34 -32.39
C ASP A 476 -10.08 -42.33 -33.61
N LEU A 477 -10.85 -41.24 -33.79
CA LEU A 477 -11.81 -41.13 -34.90
C LEU A 477 -11.30 -40.29 -36.07
N LEU A 478 -10.62 -39.18 -35.81
CA LEU A 478 -10.31 -38.17 -36.84
C LEU A 478 -8.82 -38.06 -37.23
N ALA A 479 -7.91 -38.84 -36.61
CA ALA A 479 -6.50 -38.78 -36.98
C ALA A 479 -6.21 -39.03 -38.47
N PRO A 480 -6.88 -39.98 -39.17
CA PRO A 480 -6.68 -40.18 -40.61
C PRO A 480 -7.10 -38.96 -41.44
N VAL A 481 -8.14 -38.25 -41.01
CA VAL A 481 -8.65 -37.05 -41.68
C VAL A 481 -7.66 -35.89 -41.49
N PHE A 482 -7.13 -35.69 -40.27
CA PHE A 482 -6.08 -34.70 -40.01
C PHE A 482 -4.82 -34.97 -40.86
N ALA A 483 -4.37 -36.22 -40.93
CA ALA A 483 -3.23 -36.59 -41.73
C ALA A 483 -3.43 -36.29 -43.23
N TYR A 484 -4.62 -36.56 -43.75
CA TYR A 484 -4.98 -36.24 -45.11
C TYR A 484 -4.98 -34.73 -45.39
N ASP A 485 -5.64 -33.96 -44.53
CA ASP A 485 -5.71 -32.51 -44.68
C ASP A 485 -4.31 -31.86 -44.61
N LYS A 486 -3.43 -32.36 -43.74
CA LYS A 486 -2.04 -31.89 -43.64
C LYS A 486 -1.20 -32.20 -44.90
N HIS A 487 -1.37 -33.39 -45.51
CA HIS A 487 -0.60 -33.80 -46.67
C HIS A 487 -1.09 -33.25 -48.00
N LYS A 488 -2.42 -33.05 -48.13
CA LYS A 488 -3.04 -32.63 -49.40
C LYS A 488 -3.63 -31.24 -49.39
N ASN A 489 -3.35 -30.45 -48.33
CA ASN A 489 -3.95 -29.12 -48.13
C ASN A 489 -5.48 -29.19 -48.28
N GLY A 490 -6.07 -30.27 -47.73
CA GLY A 490 -7.48 -30.57 -47.82
C GLY A 490 -8.29 -29.72 -46.83
N GLU A 491 -9.59 -29.69 -46.99
CA GLU A 491 -10.54 -29.02 -46.11
C GLU A 491 -11.57 -30.01 -45.55
N LEU A 492 -11.17 -31.27 -45.30
CA LEU A 492 -12.09 -32.31 -44.86
C LEU A 492 -12.64 -32.03 -43.46
N ILE A 493 -11.78 -31.62 -42.49
CA ILE A 493 -12.21 -31.27 -41.14
C ILE A 493 -13.19 -30.10 -41.19
N LYS A 494 -12.86 -29.04 -41.92
CA LYS A 494 -13.74 -27.86 -42.06
C LYS A 494 -15.08 -28.23 -42.74
N THR A 495 -15.02 -29.16 -43.68
CA THR A 495 -16.24 -29.69 -44.34
C THR A 495 -17.11 -30.44 -43.36
N LEU A 496 -16.49 -31.31 -42.53
CA LEU A 496 -17.20 -32.07 -41.50
C LEU A 496 -17.83 -31.16 -40.43
N GLU A 497 -17.07 -30.17 -39.96
CA GLU A 497 -17.59 -29.13 -39.01
C GLU A 497 -18.80 -28.39 -39.60
N THR A 498 -18.69 -27.93 -40.84
CA THR A 498 -19.79 -27.21 -41.52
C THR A 498 -20.97 -28.13 -41.76
N TYR A 499 -20.73 -29.39 -42.12
CA TYR A 499 -21.78 -30.39 -42.36
C TYR A 499 -22.63 -30.64 -41.12
N TYR A 500 -22.03 -30.78 -39.94
CA TYR A 500 -22.77 -30.92 -38.69
C TYR A 500 -23.44 -29.61 -38.22
N GLU A 501 -22.85 -28.46 -38.48
CA GLU A 501 -23.46 -27.16 -38.17
C GLU A 501 -24.79 -26.92 -38.90
N VAL A 502 -24.94 -27.48 -40.07
CA VAL A 502 -26.16 -27.34 -40.87
C VAL A 502 -27.03 -28.62 -40.87
N ASN A 503 -26.98 -29.37 -39.77
CA ASN A 503 -27.77 -30.59 -39.56
C ASN A 503 -27.56 -31.64 -40.67
N ARG A 504 -26.36 -31.85 -41.13
CA ARG A 504 -25.96 -32.84 -42.14
C ARG A 504 -26.57 -32.59 -43.52
N ASN A 505 -26.86 -31.33 -43.85
CA ASN A 505 -27.43 -30.95 -45.16
C ASN A 505 -26.33 -30.61 -46.18
N LEU A 506 -26.05 -31.54 -47.13
CA LEU A 506 -25.02 -31.37 -48.16
C LEU A 506 -25.21 -30.10 -49.00
N LYS A 507 -26.45 -29.71 -49.35
CA LYS A 507 -26.73 -28.53 -50.16
C LYS A 507 -26.37 -27.24 -49.40
N ILE A 508 -26.81 -27.13 -48.15
CA ILE A 508 -26.52 -25.95 -47.33
C ILE A 508 -25.01 -25.92 -47.00
N THR A 509 -24.37 -27.07 -46.79
CA THR A 509 -22.91 -27.16 -46.60
C THR A 509 -22.17 -26.61 -47.83
N SER A 510 -22.60 -26.97 -49.04
CA SER A 510 -22.01 -26.49 -50.29
C SER A 510 -22.13 -24.97 -50.43
N GLU A 511 -23.28 -24.41 -50.11
CA GLU A 511 -23.51 -22.98 -50.10
C GLU A 511 -22.63 -22.23 -49.08
N LYS A 512 -22.55 -22.74 -47.84
CA LYS A 512 -21.73 -22.14 -46.80
C LYS A 512 -20.22 -22.21 -47.10
N MET A 513 -19.77 -23.28 -47.72
CA MET A 513 -18.35 -23.48 -48.07
C MET A 513 -17.96 -22.89 -49.43
N PHE A 514 -18.89 -22.26 -50.14
CA PHE A 514 -18.69 -21.76 -51.52
C PHE A 514 -18.07 -22.84 -52.43
N ALA A 515 -18.51 -24.11 -52.30
CA ALA A 515 -18.05 -25.23 -53.06
C ALA A 515 -19.19 -25.92 -53.80
N HIS A 516 -18.88 -26.55 -54.94
CA HIS A 516 -19.89 -27.31 -55.68
C HIS A 516 -20.41 -28.50 -54.87
N TYR A 517 -21.69 -28.82 -54.98
CA TYR A 517 -22.34 -29.95 -54.30
C TYR A 517 -21.56 -31.25 -54.41
N ASN A 518 -21.09 -31.60 -55.62
CA ASN A 518 -20.32 -32.81 -55.88
C ASN A 518 -18.96 -32.80 -55.15
N THR A 519 -18.37 -31.63 -54.90
CA THR A 519 -17.16 -31.49 -54.14
C THR A 519 -17.39 -31.82 -52.67
N ILE A 520 -18.49 -31.33 -52.10
CA ILE A 520 -18.87 -31.64 -50.72
C ILE A 520 -19.21 -33.14 -50.60
N LEU A 521 -19.96 -33.69 -51.51
CA LEU A 521 -20.28 -35.10 -51.50
C LEU A 521 -19.01 -35.97 -51.59
N TYR A 522 -18.06 -35.59 -52.44
CA TYR A 522 -16.76 -36.28 -52.52
C TYR A 522 -16.01 -36.19 -51.21
N ARG A 523 -15.95 -35.02 -50.60
CA ARG A 523 -15.25 -34.83 -49.32
C ARG A 523 -15.88 -35.67 -48.21
N ILE A 524 -17.19 -35.74 -48.09
CA ILE A 524 -17.89 -36.57 -47.10
C ILE A 524 -17.56 -38.05 -47.33
N LYS A 525 -17.67 -38.55 -48.58
CA LYS A 525 -17.28 -39.92 -48.90
C LYS A 525 -15.80 -40.21 -48.60
N LYS A 526 -14.94 -39.22 -48.80
CA LYS A 526 -13.53 -39.35 -48.46
C LYS A 526 -13.27 -39.44 -46.96
N ILE A 527 -14.06 -38.71 -46.13
CA ILE A 527 -14.01 -38.83 -44.67
C ILE A 527 -14.45 -40.25 -44.24
N GLU A 528 -15.56 -40.77 -44.80
CA GLU A 528 -16.04 -42.13 -44.52
C GLU A 528 -14.97 -43.20 -44.91
N GLU A 529 -14.33 -43.06 -46.07
CA GLU A 529 -13.26 -43.93 -46.50
C GLU A 529 -12.03 -43.93 -45.56
N LEU A 530 -11.65 -42.73 -45.09
CA LEU A 530 -10.48 -42.57 -44.23
C LEU A 530 -10.71 -43.05 -42.79
N THR A 531 -11.93 -42.86 -42.26
CA THR A 531 -12.28 -43.20 -40.89
C THR A 531 -12.88 -44.59 -40.73
N GLY A 532 -13.39 -45.16 -41.82
CA GLY A 532 -14.18 -46.39 -41.78
C GLY A 532 -15.58 -46.22 -41.15
N ALA A 533 -15.97 -45.00 -40.82
CA ALA A 533 -17.27 -44.69 -40.24
C ALA A 533 -18.27 -44.24 -41.32
N TYR A 534 -19.46 -44.79 -41.33
CA TYR A 534 -20.51 -44.44 -42.29
C TYR A 534 -21.50 -43.44 -41.65
N LEU A 535 -21.58 -42.22 -42.19
CA LEU A 535 -22.42 -41.17 -41.62
C LEU A 535 -23.92 -41.41 -41.78
N ASP A 536 -24.32 -42.40 -42.57
CA ASP A 536 -25.67 -42.94 -42.63
C ASP A 536 -26.00 -43.90 -41.47
N ASN A 537 -24.96 -44.47 -40.82
CA ASN A 537 -25.15 -45.26 -39.61
C ASN A 537 -25.35 -44.32 -38.39
N PRO A 538 -26.46 -44.45 -37.63
CA PRO A 538 -26.75 -43.54 -36.52
C PRO A 538 -25.67 -43.51 -35.45
N GLU A 539 -25.02 -44.64 -35.15
CA GLU A 539 -23.97 -44.73 -34.11
C GLU A 539 -22.67 -44.03 -34.57
N ASP A 540 -22.23 -44.30 -35.82
CA ASP A 540 -21.07 -43.65 -36.40
C ASP A 540 -21.27 -42.15 -36.53
N ALA A 541 -22.46 -41.73 -36.98
CA ALA A 541 -22.84 -40.33 -37.11
C ALA A 541 -22.80 -39.60 -35.75
N LEU A 542 -23.30 -40.26 -34.70
CA LEU A 542 -23.28 -39.71 -33.35
C LEU A 542 -21.84 -39.55 -32.81
N ASN A 543 -21.01 -40.59 -32.98
CA ASN A 543 -19.63 -40.55 -32.55
C ASN A 543 -18.82 -39.46 -33.30
N MET A 544 -19.05 -39.29 -34.58
CA MET A 544 -18.45 -38.21 -35.37
C MET A 544 -18.94 -36.83 -34.93
N GLU A 545 -20.21 -36.68 -34.65
CA GLU A 545 -20.78 -35.41 -34.17
C GLU A 545 -20.18 -35.03 -32.82
N ILE A 546 -20.05 -35.97 -31.90
CA ILE A 546 -19.37 -35.80 -30.62
C ILE A 546 -17.92 -35.37 -30.82
N ALA A 547 -17.17 -36.07 -31.70
CA ALA A 547 -15.76 -35.77 -31.99
C ALA A 547 -15.61 -34.35 -32.56
N VAL A 548 -16.48 -33.94 -33.49
CA VAL A 548 -16.48 -32.59 -34.08
C VAL A 548 -16.80 -31.54 -33.02
N ASN A 549 -17.78 -31.79 -32.14
CA ASN A 549 -18.12 -30.85 -31.07
C ASN A 549 -17.00 -30.71 -30.04
N ILE A 550 -16.33 -31.80 -29.67
CA ILE A 550 -15.13 -31.77 -28.82
C ILE A 550 -13.99 -31.02 -29.51
N LEU A 551 -13.78 -31.22 -30.80
CA LEU A 551 -12.76 -30.51 -31.56
C LEU A 551 -13.01 -29.01 -31.59
N LYS A 552 -14.25 -28.57 -31.81
CA LYS A 552 -14.66 -27.15 -31.69
C LYS A 552 -14.38 -26.57 -30.32
N LEU A 553 -14.69 -27.33 -29.26
CA LEU A 553 -14.43 -26.91 -27.88
C LEU A 553 -12.94 -26.72 -27.62
N LEU A 554 -12.09 -27.65 -28.05
CA LEU A 554 -10.64 -27.64 -27.84
C LEU A 554 -9.90 -26.64 -28.76
N GLY A 555 -10.53 -26.24 -29.89
CA GLY A 555 -9.96 -25.39 -30.93
C GLY A 555 -9.05 -26.16 -31.89
N SER A 556 -9.09 -25.78 -33.18
CA SER A 556 -8.44 -26.49 -34.30
C SER A 556 -6.92 -26.40 -34.32
N ASP A 557 -6.27 -25.67 -33.42
CA ASP A 557 -4.83 -25.52 -33.39
C ASP A 557 -4.15 -26.73 -32.72
N ARG A 558 -3.94 -27.77 -33.51
CA ARG A 558 -2.87 -28.73 -33.25
C ARG A 558 -1.58 -28.19 -33.88
N LYS A 559 -0.69 -27.66 -33.04
CA LYS A 559 0.71 -27.47 -33.39
C LYS A 559 1.44 -28.77 -33.22
#